data_92b6e95668f2ab47711c1d42e4615242
#
_entry.id   92b6e95668f2ab47711c1d42e4615242
#
_cell.length_a   1.000
_cell.length_b   1.000
_cell.length_c   1.000
_cell.angle_alpha   90.00
_cell.angle_beta   90.00
_cell.angle_gamma   90.00
#
_symmetry.space_group_name_H-M   'P 1'
#
loop_
_entity.id
_entity.type
_entity.pdbx_description
1 polymer ?
#
loop_
_entity_poly.entity_id
_entity_poly.type
_entity_poly.pdbx_seq_one_letter_code
_entity_poly.pdbx_strand_id
1 'polypeptide(L)'
;MAKKTQGTDTKQHDIAAPPENRPLDKSIVRYIIRALLLIILFAWALMNLDAVMKFLGKVISLFSPFLIGGGIAFLINVVLNPLERCWNKVCKKAPAKLARPVCLTLSAVLVFGILFAVVFMMIPSLRESGDEFIQNIPFYVDEIGCWWADTVHFAAKYNIVLPEYAIDSDLLIEKITTFINDEGSGIITVTWGAATSILSGLVDVLLAFVFALYLLAKKEVVAAHLKKLITTVLPQTRARRLLSIASLTNQTFTNFVSGQLTEAVIIGVLCFFGMLILRIPYAGAVSAFVAVTALVPIFGAWLGGGLGAFLILLAEPIKAVWFIVYLLILQQVEGNLIYPKVVGKSVGLPGLLVLMAVTIGGGAFGVLGMLFSVPVCAVLYSLYLEFMQKSDARS
;
A
#
# COMPACT_ATOMS: atom_id res chain seq x y z
N MET A 1 -37.08 -12.72 -104.46
CA MET A 1 -38.03 -13.85 -104.11
C MET A 1 -37.44 -14.70 -103.03
N ALA A 2 -37.98 -14.65 -101.83
CA ALA A 2 -38.48 -15.69 -100.92
C ALA A 2 -37.44 -16.83 -100.61
N LYS A 3 -37.19 -17.24 -99.42
CA LYS A 3 -38.12 -17.73 -98.41
C LYS A 3 -37.41 -17.90 -97.04
N LYS A 4 -38.09 -17.51 -96.01
CA LYS A 4 -37.87 -17.76 -94.62
C LYS A 4 -37.87 -19.22 -94.25
N THR A 5 -36.98 -19.69 -93.42
CA THR A 5 -37.29 -20.84 -92.55
C THR A 5 -36.72 -20.63 -91.15
N GLN A 6 -37.61 -20.74 -90.22
CA GLN A 6 -37.40 -20.73 -88.77
C GLN A 6 -36.66 -21.97 -88.32
N GLY A 7 -35.65 -21.80 -87.48
CA GLY A 7 -35.03 -22.85 -86.71
C GLY A 7 -35.22 -22.63 -85.25
N THR A 8 -35.85 -23.56 -84.58
CA THR A 8 -36.28 -23.63 -83.21
C THR A 8 -35.08 -23.63 -82.23
N ASP A 9 -35.13 -22.66 -81.34
CA ASP A 9 -34.24 -22.59 -80.17
C ASP A 9 -34.58 -23.71 -79.18
N THR A 10 -33.66 -24.64 -79.03
CA THR A 10 -33.63 -25.65 -77.95
C THR A 10 -32.78 -25.12 -76.85
N LYS A 11 -33.43 -24.62 -75.80
CA LYS A 11 -32.79 -24.24 -74.49
C LYS A 11 -32.16 -25.55 -73.94
N GLN A 12 -30.86 -25.68 -74.05
CA GLN A 12 -30.08 -26.60 -73.26
C GLN A 12 -30.01 -26.11 -71.83
N HIS A 13 -30.65 -26.86 -70.91
CA HIS A 13 -30.42 -26.69 -69.47
C HIS A 13 -28.99 -27.00 -69.15
N ASP A 14 -28.18 -25.98 -68.88
CA ASP A 14 -26.89 -26.14 -68.23
C ASP A 14 -27.11 -26.67 -66.76
N ILE A 15 -26.86 -27.99 -66.65
CA ILE A 15 -26.74 -28.63 -65.33
C ILE A 15 -25.46 -28.09 -64.74
N ALA A 16 -25.61 -27.23 -63.74
CA ALA A 16 -24.51 -26.67 -62.94
C ALA A 16 -23.64 -27.82 -62.39
N ALA A 17 -22.39 -27.81 -62.75
CA ALA A 17 -21.40 -28.74 -62.21
C ALA A 17 -21.34 -28.64 -60.69
N PRO A 18 -21.18 -29.77 -59.97
CA PRO A 18 -21.08 -29.75 -58.52
C PRO A 18 -19.90 -28.87 -58.08
N PRO A 19 -20.03 -28.16 -56.94
CA PRO A 19 -18.99 -27.22 -56.46
C PRO A 19 -17.67 -27.96 -56.30
N GLU A 20 -16.68 -27.56 -57.09
CA GLU A 20 -15.31 -28.02 -57.03
C GLU A 20 -14.78 -27.88 -55.59
N ASN A 21 -14.41 -29.02 -54.98
CA ASN A 21 -13.77 -29.05 -53.64
C ASN A 21 -12.45 -28.29 -53.70
N ARG A 22 -12.49 -26.97 -53.59
CA ARG A 22 -11.28 -26.16 -53.40
C ARG A 22 -10.63 -26.53 -52.07
N PRO A 23 -9.36 -26.99 -52.07
CA PRO A 23 -8.67 -27.30 -50.81
C PRO A 23 -8.65 -26.01 -49.95
N LEU A 24 -9.16 -26.14 -48.75
CA LEU A 24 -9.16 -25.05 -47.75
C LEU A 24 -7.75 -24.45 -47.69
N ASP A 25 -7.65 -23.16 -47.94
CA ASP A 25 -6.39 -22.42 -47.88
C ASP A 25 -5.67 -22.71 -46.56
N LYS A 26 -4.41 -23.16 -46.63
CA LYS A 26 -3.60 -23.54 -45.46
C LYS A 26 -3.51 -22.42 -44.42
N SER A 27 -3.78 -21.19 -44.82
CA SER A 27 -3.90 -20.04 -43.92
C SER A 27 -5.18 -20.09 -43.09
N ILE A 28 -6.32 -20.40 -43.72
CA ILE A 28 -7.64 -20.50 -43.07
C ILE A 28 -7.63 -21.68 -42.09
N VAL A 29 -7.09 -22.80 -42.44
CA VAL A 29 -6.97 -23.98 -41.55
C VAL A 29 -6.14 -23.65 -40.33
N ARG A 30 -5.04 -22.92 -40.48
CA ARG A 30 -4.23 -22.43 -39.31
C ARG A 30 -4.97 -21.47 -38.42
N TYR A 31 -5.78 -20.58 -38.97
CA TYR A 31 -6.63 -19.66 -38.15
C TYR A 31 -7.71 -20.43 -37.40
N ILE A 32 -8.38 -21.39 -38.02
CA ILE A 32 -9.40 -22.24 -37.41
C ILE A 32 -8.78 -23.06 -36.26
N ILE A 33 -7.63 -23.70 -36.49
CA ILE A 33 -6.93 -24.49 -35.47
C ILE A 33 -6.52 -23.61 -34.29
N ARG A 34 -6.01 -22.39 -34.53
CA ARG A 34 -5.66 -21.44 -33.47
C ARG A 34 -6.90 -20.99 -32.70
N ALA A 35 -7.99 -20.70 -33.39
CA ALA A 35 -9.26 -20.30 -32.73
C ALA A 35 -9.82 -21.45 -31.88
N LEU A 36 -9.82 -22.68 -32.40
CA LEU A 36 -10.23 -23.88 -31.66
C LEU A 36 -9.36 -24.11 -30.41
N LEU A 37 -8.03 -24.01 -30.55
CA LEU A 37 -7.10 -24.14 -29.44
C LEU A 37 -7.36 -23.07 -28.36
N LEU A 38 -7.62 -21.82 -28.76
CA LEU A 38 -7.96 -20.74 -27.82
C LEU A 38 -9.29 -21.00 -27.11
N ILE A 39 -10.31 -21.49 -27.82
CA ILE A 39 -11.61 -21.84 -27.23
C ILE A 39 -11.46 -22.99 -26.25
N ILE A 40 -10.72 -24.05 -26.60
CA ILE A 40 -10.47 -25.20 -25.73
C ILE A 40 -9.69 -24.76 -24.47
N LEU A 41 -8.64 -23.93 -24.66
CA LEU A 41 -7.85 -23.38 -23.55
C LEU A 41 -8.71 -22.51 -22.64
N PHE A 42 -9.57 -21.66 -23.20
CA PHE A 42 -10.49 -20.82 -22.45
C PHE A 42 -11.54 -21.64 -21.69
N ALA A 43 -12.13 -22.64 -22.35
CA ALA A 43 -13.08 -23.56 -21.70
C ALA A 43 -12.41 -24.34 -20.57
N TRP A 44 -11.19 -24.87 -20.79
CA TRP A 44 -10.41 -25.53 -19.74
C TRP A 44 -10.10 -24.60 -18.57
N ALA A 45 -9.73 -23.35 -18.84
CA ALA A 45 -9.46 -22.34 -17.81
C ALA A 45 -10.71 -22.00 -16.98
N LEU A 46 -11.89 -21.94 -17.63
CA LEU A 46 -13.16 -21.73 -16.93
C LEU A 46 -13.57 -22.93 -16.05
N MET A 47 -13.32 -24.15 -16.53
CA MET A 47 -13.59 -25.38 -15.76
C MET A 47 -12.62 -25.58 -14.60
N ASN A 48 -11.40 -25.00 -14.68
CA ASN A 48 -10.34 -25.15 -13.68
C ASN A 48 -9.92 -23.80 -13.11
N LEU A 49 -10.89 -22.94 -12.78
CA LEU A 49 -10.65 -21.60 -12.24
C LEU A 49 -9.71 -21.62 -11.04
N ASP A 50 -9.86 -22.58 -10.13
CA ASP A 50 -9.00 -22.73 -8.93
C ASP A 50 -7.53 -23.00 -9.32
N ALA A 51 -7.29 -23.86 -10.31
CA ALA A 51 -5.95 -24.15 -10.79
C ALA A 51 -5.33 -22.93 -11.47
N VAL A 52 -6.11 -22.21 -12.27
CA VAL A 52 -5.69 -20.97 -12.93
C VAL A 52 -5.37 -19.89 -11.90
N MET A 53 -6.24 -19.69 -10.90
CA MET A 53 -6.03 -18.71 -9.84
C MET A 53 -4.80 -19.05 -8.99
N LYS A 54 -4.61 -20.32 -8.64
CA LYS A 54 -3.39 -20.77 -7.93
C LYS A 54 -2.13 -20.57 -8.77
N PHE A 55 -2.19 -20.84 -10.07
CA PHE A 55 -1.07 -20.60 -10.98
C PHE A 55 -0.75 -19.11 -11.10
N LEU A 56 -1.77 -18.26 -11.33
CA LEU A 56 -1.59 -16.80 -11.35
C LEU A 56 -1.03 -16.28 -10.02
N GLY A 57 -1.57 -16.76 -8.90
CA GLY A 57 -1.05 -16.42 -7.58
C GLY A 57 0.43 -16.76 -7.42
N LYS A 58 0.84 -17.96 -7.88
CA LYS A 58 2.25 -18.40 -7.88
C LYS A 58 3.14 -17.54 -8.78
N VAL A 59 2.65 -17.17 -9.96
CA VAL A 59 3.38 -16.25 -10.85
C VAL A 59 3.52 -14.88 -10.24
N ILE A 60 2.44 -14.32 -9.66
CA ILE A 60 2.47 -13.02 -8.99
C ILE A 60 3.43 -13.05 -7.79
N SER A 61 3.42 -14.13 -6.98
CA SER A 61 4.32 -14.26 -5.85
C SER A 61 5.80 -14.32 -6.26
N LEU A 62 6.11 -14.91 -7.40
CA LEU A 62 7.48 -14.92 -7.95
C LEU A 62 7.98 -13.51 -8.30
N PHE A 63 7.07 -12.62 -8.75
CA PHE A 63 7.41 -11.23 -9.05
C PHE A 63 7.31 -10.29 -7.84
N SER A 64 6.74 -10.76 -6.73
CA SER A 64 6.54 -9.96 -5.51
C SER A 64 7.81 -9.27 -5.01
N PRO A 65 8.99 -9.93 -4.86
CA PRO A 65 10.20 -9.25 -4.40
C PRO A 65 10.66 -8.12 -5.32
N PHE A 66 10.43 -8.26 -6.63
CA PHE A 66 10.78 -7.23 -7.61
C PHE A 66 9.83 -6.04 -7.56
N LEU A 67 8.52 -6.28 -7.35
CA LEU A 67 7.54 -5.22 -7.16
C LEU A 67 7.78 -4.46 -5.86
N ILE A 68 8.04 -5.19 -4.77
CA ILE A 68 8.41 -4.63 -3.46
C ILE A 68 9.71 -3.83 -3.59
N GLY A 69 10.73 -4.40 -4.24
CA GLY A 69 12.01 -3.72 -4.47
C GLY A 69 11.87 -2.47 -5.35
N GLY A 70 10.98 -2.49 -6.35
CA GLY A 70 10.62 -1.32 -7.13
C GLY A 70 10.00 -0.21 -6.28
N GLY A 71 9.08 -0.57 -5.37
CA GLY A 71 8.49 0.35 -4.40
C GLY A 71 9.52 0.94 -3.44
N ILE A 72 10.38 0.10 -2.85
CA ILE A 72 11.50 0.54 -1.99
C ILE A 72 12.45 1.45 -2.76
N ALA A 73 12.81 1.09 -3.99
CA ALA A 73 13.63 1.94 -4.85
C ALA A 73 13.01 3.32 -5.07
N PHE A 74 11.70 3.36 -5.24
CA PHE A 74 10.99 4.61 -5.42
C PHE A 74 11.01 5.48 -4.16
N LEU A 75 10.77 4.90 -2.98
CA LEU A 75 10.88 5.59 -1.69
C LEU A 75 12.30 6.15 -1.47
N ILE A 76 13.32 5.32 -1.67
CA ILE A 76 14.71 5.75 -1.53
C ILE A 76 15.04 6.84 -2.57
N ASN A 77 14.53 6.75 -3.80
CA ASN A 77 14.78 7.73 -4.85
C ASN A 77 14.25 9.14 -4.51
N VAL A 78 13.14 9.22 -3.79
CA VAL A 78 12.57 10.51 -3.34
C VAL A 78 13.51 11.18 -2.33
N VAL A 79 14.16 10.41 -1.46
CA VAL A 79 15.16 10.89 -0.50
C VAL A 79 16.51 11.16 -1.18
N LEU A 80 16.89 10.32 -2.13
CA LEU A 80 18.14 10.41 -2.88
C LEU A 80 18.27 11.71 -3.69
N ASN A 81 17.20 12.09 -4.39
CA ASN A 81 17.24 13.27 -5.27
C ASN A 81 17.58 14.59 -4.55
N PRO A 82 17.00 14.96 -3.40
CA PRO A 82 17.41 16.13 -2.63
C PRO A 82 18.83 15.99 -2.05
N LEU A 83 19.25 14.78 -1.62
CA LEU A 83 20.60 14.54 -1.15
C LEU A 83 21.65 14.75 -2.27
N GLU A 84 21.41 14.24 -3.47
CA GLU A 84 22.29 14.49 -4.64
C GLU A 84 22.36 15.98 -4.97
N ARG A 85 21.24 16.70 -4.90
CA ARG A 85 21.21 18.16 -5.12
C ARG A 85 22.01 18.90 -4.05
N CYS A 86 21.89 18.51 -2.79
CA CYS A 86 22.64 19.08 -1.68
C CYS A 86 24.14 18.79 -1.82
N TRP A 87 24.50 17.54 -2.13
CA TRP A 87 25.87 17.13 -2.38
C TRP A 87 26.55 17.98 -3.47
N ASN A 88 25.86 18.13 -4.61
CA ASN A 88 26.38 18.92 -5.75
C ASN A 88 26.54 20.42 -5.44
N LYS A 89 25.76 20.94 -4.45
CA LYS A 89 25.91 22.33 -3.99
C LYS A 89 27.07 22.51 -3.00
N VAL A 90 27.22 21.55 -2.07
CA VAL A 90 28.20 21.63 -0.97
C VAL A 90 29.57 21.11 -1.40
N CYS A 91 29.61 19.96 -2.08
CA CYS A 91 30.84 19.26 -2.45
C CYS A 91 31.24 19.50 -3.91
N LYS A 92 31.36 20.77 -4.33
CA LYS A 92 31.72 21.15 -5.72
C LYS A 92 33.08 20.57 -6.23
N LYS A 93 33.97 20.15 -5.31
CA LYS A 93 35.28 19.56 -5.65
C LYS A 93 35.31 18.04 -5.67
N ALA A 94 34.24 17.37 -5.26
CA ALA A 94 34.20 15.91 -5.23
C ALA A 94 33.92 15.34 -6.63
N PRO A 95 34.56 14.21 -7.03
CA PRO A 95 34.34 13.61 -8.34
C PRO A 95 32.88 13.17 -8.47
N ALA A 96 32.21 13.61 -9.53
CA ALA A 96 30.80 13.33 -9.81
C ALA A 96 30.48 11.82 -9.82
N LYS A 97 31.46 10.95 -10.08
CA LYS A 97 31.34 9.50 -10.04
C LYS A 97 31.11 8.93 -8.64
N LEU A 98 31.55 9.62 -7.57
CA LEU A 98 31.38 9.19 -6.18
C LEU A 98 30.09 9.75 -5.54
N ALA A 99 29.56 10.84 -6.07
CA ALA A 99 28.35 11.47 -5.53
C ALA A 99 27.17 10.48 -5.44
N ARG A 100 26.92 9.73 -6.52
CA ARG A 100 25.80 8.82 -6.61
C ARG A 100 25.88 7.62 -5.66
N PRO A 101 26.96 6.81 -5.61
CA PRO A 101 27.03 5.70 -4.68
C PRO A 101 26.98 6.17 -3.22
N VAL A 102 27.62 7.29 -2.87
CA VAL A 102 27.60 7.83 -1.51
C VAL A 102 26.19 8.31 -1.13
N CYS A 103 25.54 9.11 -1.97
CA CYS A 103 24.17 9.57 -1.70
C CYS A 103 23.18 8.41 -1.66
N LEU A 104 23.35 7.37 -2.50
CA LEU A 104 22.52 6.18 -2.51
C LEU A 104 22.65 5.40 -1.19
N THR A 105 23.89 5.14 -0.76
CA THR A 105 24.14 4.47 0.52
C THR A 105 23.58 5.28 1.69
N LEU A 106 23.82 6.60 1.68
CA LEU A 106 23.31 7.48 2.73
C LEU A 106 21.77 7.53 2.77
N SER A 107 21.10 7.58 1.61
CA SER A 107 19.64 7.54 1.53
C SER A 107 19.08 6.22 2.00
N ALA A 108 19.72 5.09 1.64
CA ALA A 108 19.32 3.76 2.07
C ALA A 108 19.50 3.61 3.59
N VAL A 109 20.65 4.00 4.12
CA VAL A 109 20.92 3.97 5.57
C VAL A 109 19.94 4.86 6.33
N LEU A 110 19.60 6.04 5.79
CA LEU A 110 18.64 6.93 6.42
C LEU A 110 17.23 6.32 6.47
N VAL A 111 16.72 5.80 5.36
CA VAL A 111 15.38 5.20 5.31
C VAL A 111 15.28 3.97 6.22
N PHE A 112 16.22 3.03 6.09
CA PHE A 112 16.22 1.83 6.92
C PHE A 112 16.60 2.11 8.37
N GLY A 113 17.51 3.07 8.59
CA GLY A 113 17.90 3.52 9.92
C GLY A 113 16.72 4.10 10.70
N ILE A 114 15.87 4.91 10.07
CA ILE A 114 14.65 5.42 10.71
C ILE A 114 13.70 4.28 11.02
N LEU A 115 13.41 3.38 10.06
CA LEU A 115 12.54 2.24 10.29
C LEU A 115 13.04 1.36 11.44
N PHE A 116 14.34 1.06 11.45
CA PHE A 116 14.95 0.26 12.49
C PHE A 116 14.94 0.95 13.86
N ALA A 117 15.22 2.25 13.88
CA ALA A 117 15.17 3.07 15.11
C ALA A 117 13.76 3.07 15.72
N VAL A 118 12.72 3.22 14.90
CA VAL A 118 11.33 3.19 15.38
C VAL A 118 10.99 1.83 15.99
N VAL A 119 11.31 0.74 15.31
CA VAL A 119 11.10 -0.62 15.84
C VAL A 119 11.87 -0.83 17.13
N PHE A 120 13.14 -0.40 17.16
CA PHE A 120 14.01 -0.53 18.35
C PHE A 120 13.55 0.31 19.53
N MET A 121 12.91 1.46 19.28
CA MET A 121 12.30 2.28 20.34
C MET A 121 10.97 1.69 20.83
N MET A 122 10.19 1.05 19.96
CA MET A 122 8.91 0.47 20.33
C MET A 122 9.03 -0.77 21.23
N ILE A 123 10.03 -1.62 21.00
CA ILE A 123 10.21 -2.86 21.77
C ILE A 123 10.40 -2.61 23.28
N PRO A 124 11.31 -1.72 23.73
CA PRO A 124 11.44 -1.42 25.15
C PRO A 124 10.20 -0.73 25.72
N SER A 125 9.57 0.20 24.95
CA SER A 125 8.35 0.87 25.40
C SER A 125 7.19 -0.12 25.61
N LEU A 126 7.06 -1.13 24.75
CA LEU A 126 6.08 -2.22 24.93
C LEU A 126 6.35 -3.05 26.20
N ARG A 127 7.61 -3.36 26.48
CA ARG A 127 8.01 -4.10 27.68
C ARG A 127 7.71 -3.26 28.94
N GLU A 128 8.18 -2.04 28.96
CA GLU A 128 8.00 -1.12 30.10
C GLU A 128 6.50 -0.90 30.40
N SER A 129 5.68 -0.60 29.36
CA SER A 129 4.22 -0.49 29.50
C SER A 129 3.57 -1.77 30.00
N GLY A 130 4.04 -2.94 29.51
CA GLY A 130 3.55 -4.24 29.95
C GLY A 130 3.86 -4.53 31.41
N ASP A 131 5.11 -4.27 31.83
CA ASP A 131 5.54 -4.44 33.21
C ASP A 131 4.81 -3.49 34.16
N GLU A 132 4.64 -2.23 33.77
CA GLU A 132 3.83 -1.24 34.51
C GLU A 132 2.37 -1.66 34.64
N PHE A 133 1.77 -2.19 33.56
CA PHE A 133 0.40 -2.69 33.57
C PHE A 133 0.23 -3.82 34.59
N ILE A 134 1.11 -4.83 34.52
CA ILE A 134 1.06 -5.99 35.43
C ILE A 134 1.18 -5.54 36.89
N GLN A 135 2.09 -4.61 37.19
CA GLN A 135 2.28 -4.09 38.53
C GLN A 135 1.07 -3.26 39.03
N ASN A 136 0.40 -2.56 38.15
CA ASN A 136 -0.72 -1.68 38.48
C ASN A 136 -2.10 -2.37 38.37
N ILE A 137 -2.20 -3.64 37.94
CA ILE A 137 -3.47 -4.39 37.88
C ILE A 137 -4.24 -4.30 39.20
N PRO A 138 -3.66 -4.54 40.40
CA PRO A 138 -4.39 -4.44 41.63
C PRO A 138 -5.02 -3.07 41.86
N PHE A 139 -4.24 -2.01 41.59
CA PHE A 139 -4.71 -0.63 41.73
C PHE A 139 -5.88 -0.30 40.78
N TYR A 140 -5.82 -0.76 39.52
CA TYR A 140 -6.91 -0.53 38.56
C TYR A 140 -8.18 -1.29 38.92
N VAL A 141 -8.06 -2.50 39.43
CA VAL A 141 -9.20 -3.31 39.89
C VAL A 141 -9.89 -2.62 41.08
N ASP A 142 -9.12 -2.12 42.04
CA ASP A 142 -9.65 -1.39 43.19
C ASP A 142 -10.31 -0.08 42.78
N GLU A 143 -9.71 0.66 41.85
CA GLU A 143 -10.27 1.94 41.36
C GLU A 143 -11.59 1.73 40.60
N ILE A 144 -11.67 0.67 39.74
CA ILE A 144 -12.90 0.27 39.04
C ILE A 144 -13.97 -0.13 40.08
N GLY A 145 -13.59 -0.83 41.14
CA GLY A 145 -14.48 -1.19 42.24
C GLY A 145 -15.06 0.04 42.96
N CYS A 146 -14.23 1.04 43.26
CA CYS A 146 -14.66 2.31 43.80
C CYS A 146 -15.60 3.07 42.85
N TRP A 147 -15.26 3.19 41.58
CA TRP A 147 -16.13 3.85 40.60
C TRP A 147 -17.47 3.16 40.43
N TRP A 148 -17.50 1.81 40.50
CA TRP A 148 -18.73 1.05 40.46
C TRP A 148 -19.58 1.32 41.69
N ALA A 149 -19.00 1.31 42.89
CA ALA A 149 -19.69 1.62 44.13
C ALA A 149 -20.27 3.05 44.11
N ASP A 150 -19.51 4.03 43.66
CA ASP A 150 -19.98 5.42 43.49
C ASP A 150 -21.14 5.50 42.47
N THR A 151 -21.06 4.75 41.39
CA THR A 151 -22.12 4.68 40.37
C THR A 151 -23.39 4.06 40.93
N VAL A 152 -23.29 2.99 41.72
CA VAL A 152 -24.41 2.35 42.41
C VAL A 152 -25.04 3.31 43.41
N HIS A 153 -24.23 4.03 44.22
CA HIS A 153 -24.70 5.04 45.13
C HIS A 153 -25.40 6.21 44.43
N PHE A 154 -24.85 6.66 43.29
CA PHE A 154 -25.49 7.70 42.49
C PHE A 154 -26.83 7.23 41.88
N ALA A 155 -26.89 6.01 41.36
CA ALA A 155 -28.11 5.44 40.80
C ALA A 155 -29.20 5.22 41.88
N ALA A 156 -28.80 4.79 43.06
CA ALA A 156 -29.72 4.62 44.17
C ALA A 156 -30.41 5.94 44.57
N LYS A 157 -29.74 7.10 44.44
CA LYS A 157 -30.32 8.42 44.66
C LYS A 157 -31.48 8.74 43.72
N TYR A 158 -31.54 8.09 42.55
CA TYR A 158 -32.60 8.21 41.53
C TYR A 158 -33.55 7.03 41.51
N ASN A 159 -33.59 6.19 42.57
CA ASN A 159 -34.39 4.97 42.67
C ASN A 159 -34.10 3.92 41.55
N ILE A 160 -32.91 3.96 40.98
CA ILE A 160 -32.45 2.94 40.03
C ILE A 160 -31.66 1.90 40.82
N VAL A 161 -32.18 0.68 40.90
CA VAL A 161 -31.53 -0.45 41.57
C VAL A 161 -30.54 -1.06 40.58
N LEU A 162 -29.25 -0.77 40.73
CA LEU A 162 -28.20 -1.49 40.01
C LEU A 162 -27.77 -2.71 40.84
N PRO A 163 -27.42 -3.83 40.18
CA PRO A 163 -26.94 -5.00 40.89
C PRO A 163 -25.61 -4.69 41.59
N GLU A 164 -25.57 -4.98 42.89
CA GLU A 164 -24.35 -4.87 43.69
C GLU A 164 -23.41 -6.03 43.28
N TYR A 165 -22.56 -5.80 42.31
CA TYR A 165 -21.48 -6.74 41.98
C TYR A 165 -20.30 -6.43 42.91
N ALA A 166 -20.08 -7.30 43.89
CA ALA A 166 -18.78 -7.38 44.55
C ALA A 166 -17.79 -7.89 43.48
N ILE A 167 -17.00 -6.98 42.94
CA ILE A 167 -15.88 -7.34 42.09
C ILE A 167 -14.87 -8.01 43.03
N ASP A 168 -14.79 -9.34 42.93
CA ASP A 168 -13.77 -10.10 43.67
C ASP A 168 -12.42 -9.79 43.00
N SER A 169 -11.71 -8.83 43.59
CA SER A 169 -10.41 -8.34 43.10
C SER A 169 -9.42 -9.48 42.96
N ASP A 170 -9.40 -10.40 43.89
CA ASP A 170 -8.43 -11.52 43.91
C ASP A 170 -8.70 -12.48 42.74
N LEU A 171 -9.96 -12.79 42.47
CA LEU A 171 -10.35 -13.68 41.38
C LEU A 171 -10.15 -13.02 40.00
N LEU A 172 -10.29 -11.71 39.92
CA LEU A 172 -10.05 -10.95 38.68
C LEU A 172 -8.55 -10.82 38.41
N ILE A 173 -7.76 -10.54 39.42
CA ILE A 173 -6.28 -10.50 39.37
C ILE A 173 -5.74 -11.89 38.99
N GLU A 174 -6.25 -12.97 39.61
CA GLU A 174 -5.86 -14.33 39.29
C GLU A 174 -6.19 -14.70 37.83
N LYS A 175 -7.39 -14.37 37.36
CA LYS A 175 -7.76 -14.61 35.94
C LYS A 175 -6.94 -13.81 34.96
N ILE A 176 -6.70 -12.52 35.22
CA ILE A 176 -5.88 -11.68 34.34
C ILE A 176 -4.43 -12.17 34.34
N THR A 177 -3.87 -12.45 35.50
CA THR A 177 -2.48 -12.97 35.59
C THR A 177 -2.35 -14.36 34.98
N THR A 178 -3.34 -15.24 35.14
CA THR A 178 -3.38 -16.55 34.48
C THR A 178 -3.52 -16.40 32.97
N PHE A 179 -4.40 -15.53 32.49
CA PHE A 179 -4.52 -15.20 31.05
C PHE A 179 -3.21 -14.63 30.48
N ILE A 180 -2.55 -13.73 31.19
CA ILE A 180 -1.25 -13.18 30.78
C ILE A 180 -0.15 -14.23 30.82
N ASN A 181 -0.14 -15.12 31.83
CA ASN A 181 0.86 -16.16 31.96
C ASN A 181 0.64 -17.35 31.03
N ASP A 182 -0.60 -17.80 30.82
CA ASP A 182 -0.94 -18.95 29.99
C ASP A 182 -1.09 -18.58 28.52
N GLU A 183 -1.77 -17.46 28.22
CA GLU A 183 -1.93 -16.97 26.85
C GLU A 183 -0.96 -15.82 26.52
N GLY A 184 -0.36 -15.14 27.49
CA GLY A 184 0.76 -14.22 27.28
C GLY A 184 2.03 -14.95 26.85
N SER A 185 2.19 -16.24 27.18
CA SER A 185 3.13 -17.14 26.49
C SER A 185 2.75 -17.28 25.02
N GLY A 186 1.47 -17.17 24.68
CA GLY A 186 0.96 -17.04 23.30
C GLY A 186 1.39 -15.73 22.64
N ILE A 187 1.40 -14.60 23.35
CA ILE A 187 1.92 -13.33 22.82
C ILE A 187 3.43 -13.42 22.60
N ILE A 188 4.17 -14.07 23.48
CA ILE A 188 5.61 -14.36 23.28
C ILE A 188 5.80 -15.35 22.13
N THR A 189 4.98 -16.38 21.99
CA THR A 189 5.02 -17.33 20.86
C THR A 189 4.52 -16.70 19.55
N VAL A 190 3.56 -15.79 19.59
CA VAL A 190 3.16 -14.95 18.45
C VAL A 190 4.30 -13.99 18.07
N THR A 191 4.98 -13.40 19.05
CA THR A 191 6.16 -12.55 18.80
C THR A 191 7.33 -13.38 18.27
N TRP A 192 7.54 -14.61 18.76
CA TRP A 192 8.55 -15.54 18.23
C TRP A 192 8.14 -16.13 16.89
N GLY A 193 6.86 -16.45 16.68
CA GLY A 193 6.29 -16.83 15.39
C GLY A 193 6.33 -15.69 14.38
N ALA A 194 6.12 -14.45 14.80
CA ALA A 194 6.34 -13.25 13.99
C ALA A 194 7.84 -13.07 13.68
N ALA A 195 8.73 -13.30 14.63
CA ALA A 195 10.18 -13.26 14.39
C ALA A 195 10.64 -14.34 13.39
N THR A 196 10.10 -15.57 13.45
CA THR A 196 10.38 -16.63 12.47
C THR A 196 9.73 -16.37 11.12
N SER A 197 8.55 -15.74 11.09
CA SER A 197 7.90 -15.25 9.85
C SER A 197 8.67 -14.07 9.24
N ILE A 198 9.25 -13.20 10.05
CA ILE A 198 10.17 -12.14 9.62
C ILE A 198 11.46 -12.79 9.07
N LEU A 199 11.96 -13.86 9.68
CA LEU A 199 13.16 -14.55 9.19
C LEU A 199 12.93 -15.23 7.84
N SER A 200 11.76 -15.82 7.61
CA SER A 200 11.39 -16.40 6.31
C SER A 200 11.13 -15.31 5.25
N GLY A 201 10.58 -14.17 5.65
CA GLY A 201 10.45 -12.99 4.80
C GLY A 201 11.75 -12.22 4.58
N LEU A 202 12.79 -12.47 5.39
CA LEU A 202 14.06 -11.74 5.32
C LEU A 202 14.75 -11.93 3.96
N VAL A 203 14.65 -13.12 3.37
CA VAL A 203 15.20 -13.41 2.04
C VAL A 203 14.49 -12.58 0.99
N ASP A 204 13.16 -12.50 1.02
CA ASP A 204 12.38 -11.70 0.07
C ASP A 204 12.64 -10.20 0.25
N VAL A 205 12.73 -9.74 1.50
CA VAL A 205 13.08 -8.34 1.81
C VAL A 205 14.51 -8.02 1.38
N LEU A 206 15.46 -8.94 1.60
CA LEU A 206 16.85 -8.78 1.17
C LEU A 206 16.96 -8.74 -0.36
N LEU A 207 16.27 -9.64 -1.05
CA LEU A 207 16.20 -9.63 -2.51
C LEU A 207 15.58 -8.35 -3.04
N ALA A 208 14.47 -7.91 -2.45
CA ALA A 208 13.80 -6.66 -2.79
C ALA A 208 14.72 -5.45 -2.57
N PHE A 209 15.46 -5.44 -1.47
CA PHE A 209 16.42 -4.38 -1.14
C PHE A 209 17.60 -4.34 -2.11
N VAL A 210 18.24 -5.49 -2.37
CA VAL A 210 19.34 -5.60 -3.34
C VAL A 210 18.86 -5.16 -4.72
N PHE A 211 17.67 -5.61 -5.14
CA PHE A 211 17.06 -5.17 -6.40
C PHE A 211 16.82 -3.66 -6.43
N ALA A 212 16.29 -3.08 -5.33
CA ALA A 212 16.07 -1.64 -5.21
C ALA A 212 17.37 -0.84 -5.37
N LEU A 213 18.43 -1.25 -4.69
CA LEU A 213 19.74 -0.61 -4.81
C LEU A 213 20.31 -0.72 -6.23
N TYR A 214 20.20 -1.91 -6.85
CA TYR A 214 20.68 -2.13 -8.21
C TYR A 214 19.89 -1.28 -9.22
N LEU A 215 18.54 -1.23 -9.07
CA LEU A 215 17.67 -0.42 -9.91
C LEU A 215 18.02 1.07 -9.81
N LEU A 216 18.23 1.58 -8.60
CA LEU A 216 18.62 2.97 -8.35
C LEU A 216 20.01 3.30 -8.89
N ALA A 217 20.98 2.41 -8.67
CA ALA A 217 22.33 2.57 -9.18
C ALA A 217 22.36 2.67 -10.72
N LYS A 218 21.46 1.98 -11.41
CA LYS A 218 21.39 1.88 -12.88
C LYS A 218 20.12 2.52 -13.48
N LYS A 219 19.38 3.35 -12.72
CA LYS A 219 18.07 3.90 -13.14
C LYS A 219 18.10 4.57 -14.52
N GLU A 220 19.16 5.31 -14.84
CA GLU A 220 19.29 6.03 -16.12
C GLU A 220 19.55 5.07 -17.29
N VAL A 221 20.37 4.04 -17.06
CA VAL A 221 20.66 3.00 -18.05
C VAL A 221 19.40 2.20 -18.37
N VAL A 222 18.69 1.79 -17.33
CA VAL A 222 17.40 1.06 -17.45
C VAL A 222 16.37 1.92 -18.20
N ALA A 223 16.22 3.18 -17.81
CA ALA A 223 15.31 4.11 -18.47
C ALA A 223 15.65 4.33 -19.95
N ALA A 224 16.96 4.48 -20.27
CA ALA A 224 17.42 4.64 -21.65
C ALA A 224 17.13 3.39 -22.50
N HIS A 225 17.38 2.19 -21.97
CA HIS A 225 17.08 0.93 -22.67
C HIS A 225 15.59 0.74 -22.89
N LEU A 226 14.74 0.99 -21.85
CA LEU A 226 13.30 0.93 -21.99
C LEU A 226 12.77 1.93 -23.04
N LYS A 227 13.26 3.17 -23.00
CA LYS A 227 12.91 4.18 -23.99
C LYS A 227 13.29 3.72 -25.42
N LYS A 228 14.51 3.20 -25.59
CA LYS A 228 14.97 2.67 -26.89
C LYS A 228 14.10 1.51 -27.35
N LEU A 229 13.79 0.56 -26.47
CA LEU A 229 12.91 -0.57 -26.77
C LEU A 229 11.53 -0.10 -27.24
N ILE A 230 10.89 0.81 -26.49
CA ILE A 230 9.57 1.35 -26.82
C ILE A 230 9.59 2.05 -28.18
N THR A 231 10.62 2.85 -28.46
CA THR A 231 10.73 3.61 -29.73
C THR A 231 11.10 2.73 -30.92
N THR A 232 11.70 1.54 -30.68
CA THR A 232 12.06 0.60 -31.75
C THR A 232 10.91 -0.34 -32.10
N VAL A 233 10.14 -0.80 -31.10
CA VAL A 233 9.08 -1.82 -31.28
C VAL A 233 7.75 -1.17 -31.68
N LEU A 234 7.45 0.03 -31.19
CA LEU A 234 6.15 0.68 -31.40
C LEU A 234 6.21 1.79 -32.47
N PRO A 235 5.13 1.98 -33.27
CA PRO A 235 4.98 3.14 -34.16
C PRO A 235 5.14 4.45 -33.36
N GLN A 236 5.71 5.48 -34.01
CA GLN A 236 6.12 6.74 -33.37
C GLN A 236 5.01 7.41 -32.53
N THR A 237 3.75 7.35 -33.02
CA THR A 237 2.58 7.91 -32.31
C THR A 237 2.28 7.17 -31.00
N ARG A 238 2.31 5.83 -31.04
CA ARG A 238 2.08 4.99 -29.84
C ARG A 238 3.26 5.09 -28.86
N ALA A 239 4.50 5.12 -29.37
CA ALA A 239 5.70 5.28 -28.56
C ALA A 239 5.69 6.61 -27.79
N ARG A 240 5.36 7.74 -28.45
CA ARG A 240 5.23 9.04 -27.79
C ARG A 240 4.16 9.03 -26.71
N ARG A 241 2.99 8.45 -26.98
CA ARG A 241 1.91 8.35 -25.98
C ARG A 241 2.31 7.53 -24.77
N LEU A 242 2.95 6.38 -24.96
CA LEU A 242 3.44 5.53 -23.87
C LEU A 242 4.50 6.22 -23.03
N LEU A 243 5.44 6.95 -23.64
CA LEU A 243 6.45 7.74 -22.93
C LEU A 243 5.83 8.91 -22.17
N SER A 244 4.77 9.55 -22.70
CA SER A 244 4.02 10.59 -22.00
C SER A 244 3.32 10.03 -20.75
N ILE A 245 2.68 8.86 -20.87
CA ILE A 245 2.06 8.17 -19.73
C ILE A 245 3.12 7.79 -18.69
N ALA A 246 4.26 7.26 -19.10
CA ALA A 246 5.35 6.92 -18.19
C ALA A 246 5.90 8.17 -17.44
N SER A 247 5.99 9.30 -18.14
CA SER A 247 6.39 10.58 -17.53
C SER A 247 5.36 11.08 -16.52
N LEU A 248 4.08 11.02 -16.87
CA LEU A 248 2.96 11.37 -15.97
C LEU A 248 2.98 10.48 -14.73
N THR A 249 3.12 9.16 -14.91
CA THR A 249 3.22 8.19 -13.82
C THR A 249 4.36 8.54 -12.88
N ASN A 250 5.57 8.72 -13.42
CA ASN A 250 6.73 9.07 -12.60
C ASN A 250 6.53 10.38 -11.82
N GLN A 251 5.94 11.40 -12.44
CA GLN A 251 5.67 12.67 -11.79
C GLN A 251 4.62 12.53 -10.68
N THR A 252 3.50 11.84 -10.96
CA THR A 252 2.43 11.61 -9.99
C THR A 252 2.95 10.84 -8.78
N PHE A 253 3.70 9.77 -9.01
CA PHE A 253 4.30 8.99 -7.93
C PHE A 253 5.31 9.81 -7.10
N THR A 254 6.19 10.56 -7.76
CA THR A 254 7.19 11.39 -7.07
C THR A 254 6.53 12.45 -6.21
N ASN A 255 5.52 13.14 -6.74
CA ASN A 255 4.80 14.17 -6.02
C ASN A 255 4.03 13.59 -4.83
N PHE A 256 3.34 12.45 -5.04
CA PHE A 256 2.60 11.78 -3.98
C PHE A 256 3.51 11.32 -2.85
N VAL A 257 4.57 10.55 -3.17
CA VAL A 257 5.49 10.02 -2.13
C VAL A 257 6.23 11.14 -1.42
N SER A 258 6.64 12.21 -2.14
CA SER A 258 7.25 13.38 -1.48
C SER A 258 6.28 14.10 -0.56
N GLY A 259 5.01 14.23 -0.97
CA GLY A 259 3.94 14.78 -0.15
C GLY A 259 3.74 13.93 1.11
N GLN A 260 3.61 12.61 0.95
CA GLN A 260 3.38 11.68 2.04
C GLN A 260 4.53 11.64 3.05
N LEU A 261 5.78 11.67 2.58
CA LEU A 261 6.95 11.78 3.46
C LEU A 261 6.96 13.10 4.24
N THR A 262 6.60 14.20 3.57
CA THR A 262 6.54 15.52 4.22
C THR A 262 5.44 15.55 5.28
N GLU A 263 4.27 15.01 4.97
CA GLU A 263 3.15 14.87 5.89
C GLU A 263 3.52 14.02 7.11
N ALA A 264 4.13 12.84 6.89
CA ALA A 264 4.58 11.93 7.94
C ALA A 264 5.53 12.63 8.93
N VAL A 265 6.48 13.42 8.43
CA VAL A 265 7.38 14.22 9.29
C VAL A 265 6.61 15.27 10.07
N ILE A 266 5.69 16.01 9.44
CA ILE A 266 4.91 17.05 10.11
C ILE A 266 4.04 16.44 11.23
N ILE A 267 3.34 15.35 10.93
CA ILE A 267 2.47 14.67 11.91
C ILE A 267 3.30 14.10 13.05
N GLY A 268 4.43 13.45 12.76
CA GLY A 268 5.34 12.94 13.80
C GLY A 268 5.85 14.04 14.72
N VAL A 269 6.28 15.16 14.15
CA VAL A 269 6.76 16.32 14.93
C VAL A 269 5.63 16.93 15.78
N LEU A 270 4.44 17.14 15.21
CA LEU A 270 3.31 17.66 15.94
C LEU A 270 2.90 16.70 17.07
N CYS A 271 2.81 15.39 16.77
CA CYS A 271 2.50 14.37 17.75
C CYS A 271 3.51 14.40 18.92
N PHE A 272 4.80 14.45 18.62
CA PHE A 272 5.86 14.49 19.61
C PHE A 272 5.73 15.70 20.55
N PHE A 273 5.64 16.91 19.99
CA PHE A 273 5.53 18.13 20.80
C PHE A 273 4.22 18.21 21.56
N GLY A 274 3.11 17.76 20.99
CA GLY A 274 1.84 17.72 21.69
C GLY A 274 1.85 16.76 22.87
N MET A 275 2.43 15.58 22.71
CA MET A 275 2.60 14.63 23.81
C MET A 275 3.53 15.18 24.90
N LEU A 276 4.62 15.89 24.53
CA LEU A 276 5.51 16.54 25.50
C LEU A 276 4.77 17.62 26.32
N ILE A 277 3.99 18.47 25.67
CA ILE A 277 3.21 19.54 26.33
C ILE A 277 2.21 18.94 27.31
N LEU A 278 1.53 17.86 26.92
CA LEU A 278 0.56 17.15 27.75
C LEU A 278 1.22 16.19 28.75
N ARG A 279 2.54 16.09 28.76
CA ARG A 279 3.33 15.20 29.63
C ARG A 279 2.87 13.73 29.51
N ILE A 280 2.56 13.29 28.28
CA ILE A 280 2.15 11.93 27.96
C ILE A 280 3.40 11.05 27.85
N PRO A 281 3.43 9.85 28.47
CA PRO A 281 4.57 8.95 28.41
C PRO A 281 4.82 8.44 26.99
N TYR A 282 6.02 7.89 26.75
CA TYR A 282 6.45 7.29 25.48
C TYR A 282 6.38 8.22 24.26
N ALA A 283 6.43 9.54 24.45
CA ALA A 283 6.26 10.53 23.39
C ALA A 283 7.16 10.27 22.17
N GLY A 284 8.43 9.89 22.39
CA GLY A 284 9.38 9.60 21.31
C GLY A 284 8.99 8.37 20.49
N ALA A 285 8.67 7.26 21.16
CA ALA A 285 8.33 5.99 20.50
C ALA A 285 6.99 6.10 19.75
N VAL A 286 5.95 6.62 20.44
CA VAL A 286 4.61 6.75 19.86
C VAL A 286 4.60 7.71 18.67
N SER A 287 5.19 8.90 18.80
CA SER A 287 5.23 9.88 17.71
C SER A 287 6.04 9.39 16.49
N ALA A 288 7.16 8.70 16.73
CA ALA A 288 7.95 8.11 15.66
C ALA A 288 7.18 6.98 14.95
N PHE A 289 6.45 6.17 15.70
CA PHE A 289 5.60 5.14 15.14
C PHE A 289 4.42 5.72 14.35
N VAL A 290 3.74 6.74 14.89
CA VAL A 290 2.69 7.50 14.18
C VAL A 290 3.25 8.09 12.87
N ALA A 291 4.45 8.66 12.89
CA ALA A 291 5.08 9.21 11.68
C ALA A 291 5.32 8.13 10.61
N VAL A 292 5.82 6.96 11.00
CA VAL A 292 6.08 5.86 10.03
C VAL A 292 4.77 5.28 9.50
N THR A 293 3.79 5.07 10.37
CA THR A 293 2.48 4.54 9.93
C THR A 293 1.71 5.56 9.09
N ALA A 294 1.86 6.87 9.34
CA ALA A 294 1.25 7.94 8.53
C ALA A 294 1.68 7.93 7.05
N LEU A 295 2.73 7.18 6.69
CA LEU A 295 3.05 6.92 5.27
C LEU A 295 1.91 6.20 4.54
N VAL A 296 1.05 5.48 5.25
CA VAL A 296 -0.15 4.85 4.70
C VAL A 296 -1.32 5.82 4.80
N PRO A 297 -1.83 6.35 3.67
CA PRO A 297 -2.90 7.34 3.70
C PRO A 297 -4.15 6.85 4.43
N ILE A 298 -4.80 7.72 5.19
CA ILE A 298 -6.03 7.48 5.93
C ILE A 298 -5.83 6.52 7.12
N PHE A 299 -5.26 5.34 6.88
CA PHE A 299 -5.13 4.29 7.90
C PHE A 299 -3.93 4.47 8.84
N GLY A 300 -2.87 5.10 8.35
CA GLY A 300 -1.58 5.11 9.05
C GLY A 300 -1.64 5.79 10.42
N ALA A 301 -2.20 6.98 10.48
CA ALA A 301 -2.30 7.73 11.73
C ALA A 301 -3.25 7.05 12.74
N TRP A 302 -4.30 6.38 12.27
CA TRP A 302 -5.20 5.59 13.13
C TRP A 302 -4.52 4.34 13.68
N LEU A 303 -3.76 3.64 12.86
CA LEU A 303 -2.99 2.46 13.31
C LEU A 303 -1.91 2.88 14.32
N GLY A 304 -1.14 3.91 13.98
CA GLY A 304 -0.11 4.42 14.87
C GLY A 304 -0.66 5.00 16.16
N GLY A 305 -1.71 5.78 16.05
CA GLY A 305 -2.40 6.36 17.20
C GLY A 305 -3.10 5.32 18.07
N GLY A 306 -3.73 4.31 17.48
CA GLY A 306 -4.37 3.21 18.21
C GLY A 306 -3.38 2.40 19.03
N LEU A 307 -2.23 2.01 18.42
CA LEU A 307 -1.16 1.32 19.15
C LEU A 307 -0.54 2.23 20.23
N GLY A 308 -0.34 3.52 19.91
CA GLY A 308 0.14 4.51 20.88
C GLY A 308 -0.82 4.67 22.06
N ALA A 309 -2.13 4.80 21.78
CA ALA A 309 -3.16 4.86 22.82
C ALA A 309 -3.16 3.61 23.70
N PHE A 310 -2.99 2.43 23.10
CA PHE A 310 -2.89 1.17 23.82
C PHE A 310 -1.68 1.14 24.76
N LEU A 311 -0.49 1.55 24.29
CA LEU A 311 0.71 1.62 25.12
C LEU A 311 0.52 2.58 26.30
N ILE A 312 -0.05 3.75 26.07
CA ILE A 312 -0.27 4.76 27.10
C ILE A 312 -1.34 4.27 28.08
N LEU A 313 -2.37 3.55 27.59
CA LEU A 313 -3.42 2.97 28.43
C LEU A 313 -2.86 1.97 29.45
N LEU A 314 -1.87 1.18 29.03
CA LEU A 314 -1.22 0.20 29.93
C LEU A 314 -0.43 0.87 31.05
N ALA A 315 0.17 2.03 30.79
CA ALA A 315 0.97 2.76 31.77
C ALA A 315 0.12 3.74 32.59
N GLU A 316 -0.61 4.64 31.93
CA GLU A 316 -1.38 5.71 32.56
C GLU A 316 -2.76 5.89 31.86
N PRO A 317 -3.84 5.23 32.33
CA PRO A 317 -5.15 5.24 31.67
C PRO A 317 -5.72 6.64 31.43
N ILE A 318 -5.60 7.56 32.38
CA ILE A 318 -6.09 8.93 32.26
C ILE A 318 -5.36 9.68 31.14
N LYS A 319 -4.06 9.47 31.01
CA LYS A 319 -3.28 10.09 29.94
C LYS A 319 -3.58 9.49 28.56
N ALA A 320 -4.00 8.22 28.49
CA ALA A 320 -4.50 7.63 27.25
C ALA A 320 -5.74 8.36 26.74
N VAL A 321 -6.68 8.75 27.61
CA VAL A 321 -7.85 9.57 27.24
C VAL A 321 -7.40 10.92 26.66
N TRP A 322 -6.46 11.61 27.33
CA TRP A 322 -5.92 12.88 26.85
C TRP A 322 -5.20 12.71 25.51
N PHE A 323 -4.47 11.61 25.33
CA PHE A 323 -3.83 11.28 24.05
C PHE A 323 -4.85 11.08 22.94
N ILE A 324 -5.93 10.34 23.18
CA ILE A 324 -7.01 10.12 22.19
C ILE A 324 -7.65 11.45 21.80
N VAL A 325 -7.99 12.30 22.77
CA VAL A 325 -8.54 13.64 22.50
C VAL A 325 -7.57 14.46 21.66
N TYR A 326 -6.29 14.48 22.06
CA TYR A 326 -5.25 15.16 21.30
C TYR A 326 -5.11 14.61 19.87
N LEU A 327 -5.09 13.28 19.73
CA LEU A 327 -5.00 12.61 18.42
C LEU A 327 -6.18 12.99 17.51
N LEU A 328 -7.40 13.03 18.04
CA LEU A 328 -8.58 13.48 17.30
C LEU A 328 -8.43 14.91 16.79
N ILE A 329 -7.94 15.82 17.64
CA ILE A 329 -7.65 17.20 17.25
C ILE A 329 -6.57 17.24 16.17
N LEU A 330 -5.49 16.48 16.34
CA LEU A 330 -4.39 16.40 15.39
C LEU A 330 -4.89 15.88 14.02
N GLN A 331 -5.77 14.87 14.03
CA GLN A 331 -6.38 14.32 12.80
C GLN A 331 -7.28 15.35 12.09
N GLN A 332 -8.01 16.19 12.85
CA GLN A 332 -8.78 17.29 12.25
C GLN A 332 -7.87 18.33 11.60
N VAL A 333 -6.75 18.67 12.25
CA VAL A 333 -5.76 19.60 11.67
C VAL A 333 -5.09 18.98 10.43
N GLU A 334 -4.75 17.70 10.51
CA GLU A 334 -4.20 16.95 9.36
C GLU A 334 -5.16 16.99 8.18
N GLY A 335 -6.38 16.49 8.34
CA GLY A 335 -7.34 16.32 7.24
C GLY A 335 -7.80 17.64 6.62
N ASN A 336 -7.93 18.71 7.40
CA ASN A 336 -8.46 19.99 6.93
C ASN A 336 -7.36 20.99 6.50
N LEU A 337 -6.17 20.91 7.08
CA LEU A 337 -5.14 21.92 6.86
C LEU A 337 -3.86 21.35 6.21
N ILE A 338 -3.33 20.24 6.72
CA ILE A 338 -2.03 19.70 6.30
C ILE A 338 -2.18 18.90 5.01
N TYR A 339 -3.04 17.90 4.99
CA TYR A 339 -3.25 17.01 3.86
C TYR A 339 -3.57 17.74 2.56
N PRO A 340 -4.52 18.69 2.50
CA PRO A 340 -4.84 19.42 1.27
C PRO A 340 -3.68 20.26 0.73
N LYS A 341 -2.81 20.75 1.63
CA LYS A 341 -1.67 21.59 1.26
C LYS A 341 -0.46 20.77 0.80
N VAL A 342 -0.23 19.63 1.42
CA VAL A 342 1.00 18.84 1.24
C VAL A 342 0.78 17.75 0.19
N VAL A 343 -0.29 17.00 0.28
CA VAL A 343 -0.59 15.84 -0.58
C VAL A 343 -1.69 16.13 -1.59
N GLY A 344 -2.76 16.81 -1.18
CA GLY A 344 -4.00 16.94 -1.95
C GLY A 344 -3.84 17.56 -3.34
N LYS A 345 -2.95 18.53 -3.51
CA LYS A 345 -2.66 19.14 -4.82
C LYS A 345 -1.93 18.19 -5.78
N SER A 346 -1.30 17.16 -5.26
CA SER A 346 -0.44 16.24 -6.03
C SER A 346 -1.21 15.09 -6.66
N VAL A 347 -2.40 14.77 -6.15
CA VAL A 347 -3.14 13.54 -6.51
C VAL A 347 -4.44 13.87 -7.26
N GLY A 348 -5.13 14.96 -6.91
CA GLY A 348 -6.37 15.40 -7.58
C GLY A 348 -7.51 14.37 -7.56
N LEU A 349 -7.44 13.38 -6.66
CA LEU A 349 -8.45 12.32 -6.53
C LEU A 349 -9.55 12.71 -5.54
N PRO A 350 -10.81 12.38 -5.82
CA PRO A 350 -11.87 12.38 -4.81
C PRO A 350 -11.54 11.41 -3.67
N GLY A 351 -11.84 11.79 -2.42
CA GLY A 351 -11.52 10.98 -1.23
C GLY A 351 -12.05 9.55 -1.29
N LEU A 352 -13.22 9.33 -1.88
CA LEU A 352 -13.78 7.99 -2.10
C LEU A 352 -12.85 7.10 -2.93
N LEU A 353 -12.25 7.63 -3.99
CA LEU A 353 -11.32 6.88 -4.84
C LEU A 353 -10.01 6.58 -4.10
N VAL A 354 -9.57 7.48 -3.21
CA VAL A 354 -8.42 7.23 -2.33
C VAL A 354 -8.71 6.07 -1.40
N LEU A 355 -9.88 6.06 -0.72
CA LEU A 355 -10.29 4.98 0.17
C LEU A 355 -10.38 3.64 -0.57
N MET A 356 -11.01 3.61 -1.74
CA MET A 356 -11.11 2.40 -2.57
C MET A 356 -9.72 1.90 -2.99
N ALA A 357 -8.85 2.81 -3.45
CA ALA A 357 -7.49 2.45 -3.86
C ALA A 357 -6.70 1.82 -2.70
N VAL A 358 -6.73 2.44 -1.52
CA VAL A 358 -6.01 1.93 -0.34
C VAL A 358 -6.56 0.58 0.11
N THR A 359 -7.88 0.40 0.13
CA THR A 359 -8.52 -0.87 0.52
C THR A 359 -8.15 -2.00 -0.43
N ILE A 360 -8.29 -1.77 -1.75
CA ILE A 360 -7.95 -2.77 -2.78
C ILE A 360 -6.45 -3.05 -2.78
N GLY A 361 -5.64 -1.99 -2.73
CA GLY A 361 -4.18 -2.13 -2.70
C GLY A 361 -3.68 -2.87 -1.48
N GLY A 362 -4.29 -2.60 -0.32
CA GLY A 362 -3.98 -3.28 0.93
C GLY A 362 -4.30 -4.78 0.89
N GLY A 363 -5.46 -5.14 0.35
CA GLY A 363 -5.84 -6.54 0.17
C GLY A 363 -4.96 -7.29 -0.82
N ALA A 364 -4.43 -6.61 -1.85
CA ALA A 364 -3.62 -7.24 -2.90
C ALA A 364 -2.12 -7.37 -2.54
N PHE A 365 -1.53 -6.34 -1.95
CA PHE A 365 -0.08 -6.22 -1.74
C PHE A 365 0.31 -5.69 -0.35
N GLY A 366 -0.60 -5.75 0.62
CA GLY A 366 -0.34 -5.29 1.99
C GLY A 366 -0.01 -3.79 2.08
N VAL A 367 0.87 -3.42 3.02
CA VAL A 367 1.22 -2.02 3.31
C VAL A 367 1.78 -1.28 2.09
N LEU A 368 2.63 -1.93 1.28
CA LEU A 368 3.14 -1.32 0.05
C LEU A 368 2.05 -1.11 -0.99
N GLY A 369 1.09 -2.05 -1.07
CA GLY A 369 -0.09 -1.89 -1.91
C GLY A 369 -0.94 -0.70 -1.49
N MET A 370 -1.15 -0.48 -0.19
CA MET A 370 -1.86 0.70 0.33
C MET A 370 -1.16 2.01 -0.11
N LEU A 371 0.16 2.06 0.03
CA LEU A 371 0.93 3.26 -0.31
C LEU A 371 0.91 3.55 -1.83
N PHE A 372 1.12 2.52 -2.67
CA PHE A 372 1.28 2.74 -4.11
C PHE A 372 -0.03 2.71 -4.91
N SER A 373 -1.12 2.19 -4.34
CA SER A 373 -2.42 2.16 -5.02
C SER A 373 -3.00 3.56 -5.29
N VAL A 374 -2.77 4.51 -4.40
CA VAL A 374 -3.27 5.89 -4.55
C VAL A 374 -2.68 6.58 -5.79
N PRO A 375 -1.34 6.64 -5.99
CA PRO A 375 -0.80 7.22 -7.21
C PRO A 375 -1.12 6.41 -8.47
N VAL A 376 -1.30 5.08 -8.39
CA VAL A 376 -1.81 4.28 -9.52
C VAL A 376 -3.21 4.75 -9.90
N CYS A 377 -4.11 4.85 -8.93
CA CYS A 377 -5.46 5.34 -9.14
C CYS A 377 -5.46 6.78 -9.71
N ALA A 378 -4.56 7.65 -9.23
CA ALA A 378 -4.42 9.02 -9.74
C ALA A 378 -4.01 9.07 -11.21
N VAL A 379 -3.08 8.23 -11.61
CA VAL A 379 -2.69 8.11 -13.04
C VAL A 379 -3.86 7.63 -13.88
N LEU A 380 -4.57 6.59 -13.44
CA LEU A 380 -5.73 6.05 -14.16
C LEU A 380 -6.84 7.11 -14.28
N TYR A 381 -7.11 7.83 -13.21
CA TYR A 381 -8.11 8.92 -13.20
C TYR A 381 -7.71 10.07 -14.14
N SER A 382 -6.43 10.46 -14.14
CA SER A 382 -5.92 11.49 -15.06
C SER A 382 -6.05 11.07 -16.52
N LEU A 383 -5.77 9.80 -16.84
CA LEU A 383 -5.94 9.26 -18.19
C LEU A 383 -7.42 9.18 -18.60
N TYR A 384 -8.31 8.85 -17.65
CA TYR A 384 -9.75 8.86 -17.85
C TYR A 384 -10.25 10.26 -18.20
N LEU A 385 -9.86 11.29 -17.44
CA LEU A 385 -10.23 12.68 -17.70
C LEU A 385 -9.72 13.16 -19.07
N GLU A 386 -8.48 12.81 -19.43
CA GLU A 386 -7.93 13.14 -20.76
C GLU A 386 -8.74 12.48 -21.89
N PHE A 387 -9.21 11.26 -21.68
CA PHE A 387 -10.04 10.55 -22.64
C PHE A 387 -11.41 11.21 -22.82
N MET A 388 -12.08 11.60 -21.73
CA MET A 388 -13.37 12.27 -21.75
C MET A 388 -13.29 13.62 -22.47
N GLN A 389 -12.30 14.47 -22.14
CA GLN A 389 -12.09 15.76 -22.78
C GLN A 389 -11.87 15.64 -24.29
N LYS A 390 -11.18 14.59 -24.74
CA LYS A 390 -10.99 14.31 -26.17
C LYS A 390 -12.26 13.82 -26.86
N SER A 391 -13.15 13.16 -26.13
CA SER A 391 -14.46 12.73 -26.63
C SER A 391 -15.38 13.92 -26.84
N ASP A 392 -15.47 14.82 -25.83
CA ASP A 392 -16.30 16.03 -25.88
C ASP A 392 -15.83 17.01 -26.96
N ALA A 393 -14.55 17.09 -27.24
CA ALA A 393 -14.01 17.94 -28.32
C ALA A 393 -14.25 17.36 -29.73
N ARG A 394 -14.78 16.13 -29.84
CA ARG A 394 -15.12 15.49 -31.12
C ARG A 394 -16.63 15.40 -31.38
N SER A 395 -17.46 15.63 -30.37
CA SER A 395 -18.91 15.77 -30.46
C SER A 395 -19.30 17.25 -30.73
#